data_53518403245f33fa94e11f780d48188f
#
_entry.id   53518403245f33fa94e11f780d48188f
#
_cell.length_a   1.000
_cell.length_b   1.000
_cell.length_c   1.000
_cell.angle_alpha   90.00
_cell.angle_beta   90.00
_cell.angle_gamma   90.00
#
_symmetry.space_group_name_H-M   'P 1'
#
loop_
_entity.id
_entity.type
_entity.pdbx_description
1 polymer ?
#
loop_
_entity_poly.entity_id
_entity_poly.type
_entity_poly.pdbx_seq_one_letter_code
_entity_poly.pdbx_strand_id
1 'polypeptide(L)'
;NDQANNDLLLQNMRGVTNRACRFVCAMALALPGESTRVVRGECPGELLEQRAGEGGFGYDPLFRYHTGKTFAEMTEKEKNAVSHRAVAAEKMRGVLVEAL
;
A
#
# COMPACT_ATOMS: atom_id res chain seq x y z
N ASN A 1 0.02 3.97 -18.14
CA ASN A 1 -1.10 4.30 -17.25
C ASN A 1 -1.45 3.13 -16.34
N ASP A 2 -2.33 3.34 -15.38
CA ASP A 2 -2.69 2.33 -14.38
C ASP A 2 -3.30 1.08 -15.03
N GLN A 3 -4.16 1.24 -16.02
CA GLN A 3 -4.80 0.11 -16.69
C GLN A 3 -3.77 -0.76 -17.40
N ALA A 4 -2.86 -0.14 -18.14
CA ALA A 4 -1.79 -0.87 -18.83
C ALA A 4 -0.85 -1.57 -17.86
N ASN A 5 -0.52 -0.92 -16.74
CA ASN A 5 0.33 -1.49 -15.70
C ASN A 5 -0.34 -2.70 -15.04
N ASN A 6 -1.64 -2.62 -14.78
CA ASN A 6 -2.41 -3.72 -14.22
C ASN A 6 -2.49 -4.89 -15.20
N ASP A 7 -2.69 -4.63 -16.49
CA ASP A 7 -2.72 -5.65 -17.53
C ASP A 7 -1.37 -6.39 -17.60
N LEU A 8 -0.27 -5.65 -17.55
CA LEU A 8 1.07 -6.24 -17.60
C LEU A 8 1.33 -7.11 -16.36
N LEU A 9 0.95 -6.64 -15.17
CA LEU A 9 1.11 -7.39 -13.94
C LEU A 9 0.32 -8.70 -13.98
N LEU A 10 -0.94 -8.65 -14.43
CA LEU A 10 -1.77 -9.84 -14.57
C LEU A 10 -1.15 -10.84 -15.55
N GLN A 11 -0.59 -10.36 -16.64
CA GLN A 11 0.08 -11.20 -17.65
C GLN A 11 1.34 -11.86 -17.05
N ASN A 12 2.17 -11.08 -16.37
CA ASN A 12 3.43 -11.57 -15.81
C ASN A 12 3.21 -12.57 -14.68
N MET A 13 2.09 -12.47 -13.97
CA MET A 13 1.76 -13.34 -12.83
C MET A 13 0.88 -14.53 -13.22
N ARG A 14 0.58 -14.69 -14.49
CA ARG A 14 -0.24 -15.81 -14.96
C ARG A 14 0.45 -17.13 -14.65
N GLY A 15 -0.28 -18.04 -13.99
CA GLY A 15 0.25 -19.36 -13.63
C GLY A 15 1.09 -19.38 -12.36
N VAL A 16 1.34 -18.23 -11.74
CA VAL A 16 2.06 -18.16 -10.46
C VAL A 16 1.10 -18.50 -9.32
N THR A 17 1.46 -19.49 -8.50
CA THR A 17 0.60 -19.97 -7.42
C THR A 17 0.76 -19.18 -6.13
N ASN A 18 1.96 -18.70 -5.83
CA ASN A 18 2.18 -17.84 -4.65
C ASN A 18 1.74 -16.42 -4.99
N ARG A 19 0.62 -16.01 -4.42
CA ARG A 19 0.00 -14.71 -4.70
C ARG A 19 0.17 -13.73 -3.55
N ALA A 20 0.95 -14.08 -2.53
CA ALA A 20 1.23 -13.17 -1.42
C ALA A 20 1.98 -11.94 -1.92
N CYS A 21 1.54 -10.77 -1.46
CA CYS A 21 2.14 -9.50 -1.84
C CYS A 21 1.97 -8.50 -0.71
N ARG A 22 2.62 -7.34 -0.84
CA ARG A 22 2.47 -6.26 0.13
C ARG A 22 2.73 -4.92 -0.54
N PHE A 23 2.02 -3.92 -0.06
CA PHE A 23 2.38 -2.53 -0.31
C PHE A 23 3.36 -2.06 0.77
N VAL A 24 4.29 -1.21 0.39
CA VAL A 24 5.28 -0.63 1.30
C VAL A 24 5.32 0.88 1.08
N CYS A 25 5.36 1.62 2.19
CA CYS A 25 5.58 3.06 2.17
C CYS A 25 6.72 3.39 3.12
N ALA A 26 7.69 4.15 2.66
CA ALA A 26 8.76 4.67 3.50
C ALA A 26 8.64 6.20 3.56
N MET A 27 8.77 6.74 4.78
CA MET A 27 8.74 8.19 5.00
C MET A 27 10.01 8.59 5.73
N ALA A 28 10.55 9.74 5.36
CA ALA A 28 11.78 10.27 5.95
C ALA A 28 11.53 11.67 6.53
N LEU A 29 12.11 11.93 7.70
CA LEU A 29 12.12 13.24 8.32
C LEU A 29 13.56 13.73 8.38
N ALA A 30 13.84 14.84 7.71
CA ALA A 30 15.14 15.49 7.73
C ALA A 30 15.03 16.84 8.45
N LEU A 31 15.84 17.02 9.49
CA LEU A 31 15.91 18.28 10.22
C LEU A 31 17.34 18.83 10.12
N PRO A 32 17.51 20.15 10.02
CA PRO A 32 18.85 20.75 9.94
C PRO A 32 19.71 20.34 11.14
N GLY A 33 20.92 19.87 10.87
CA GLY A 33 21.89 19.50 11.91
C GLY A 33 21.64 18.15 12.58
N GLU A 34 20.65 17.40 12.14
CA GLU A 34 20.32 16.08 12.71
C GLU A 34 20.34 14.98 11.65
N SER A 35 20.48 13.73 12.10
CA SER A 35 20.38 12.57 11.22
C SER A 35 18.95 12.42 10.71
N THR A 36 18.82 12.05 9.44
CA THR A 36 17.51 11.74 8.85
C THR A 36 16.91 10.51 9.50
N ARG A 37 15.65 10.59 9.89
CA ARG A 37 14.90 9.48 10.48
C ARG A 37 13.93 8.92 9.44
N VAL A 38 13.91 7.60 9.30
CA VAL A 38 13.06 6.91 8.33
C VAL A 38 12.12 5.94 9.05
N VAL A 39 10.86 5.93 8.64
CA VAL A 39 9.89 4.94 9.09
C VAL A 39 9.33 4.21 7.89
N ARG A 40 8.84 3.00 8.11
CA ARG A 40 8.32 2.14 7.05
C ARG A 40 6.97 1.56 7.47
N GLY A 41 5.98 1.65 6.58
CA GLY A 41 4.68 1.05 6.75
C GLY A 41 4.47 -0.04 5.71
N GLU A 42 3.86 -1.14 6.11
CA GLU A 42 3.54 -2.26 5.22
C GLU A 42 2.08 -2.65 5.36
N CYS A 43 1.51 -3.10 4.26
CA CYS A 43 0.18 -3.69 4.25
C CYS A 43 0.23 -4.95 3.42
N PRO A 44 0.23 -6.13 4.05
CA PRO A 44 0.24 -7.40 3.31
C PRO A 44 -1.14 -7.74 2.78
N GLY A 45 -1.18 -8.50 1.69
CA GLY A 45 -2.41 -8.94 1.07
C GLY A 45 -2.15 -10.01 0.03
N GLU A 46 -3.10 -10.17 -0.88
CA GLU A 46 -3.05 -11.18 -1.92
C GLU A 46 -3.29 -10.54 -3.28
N LEU A 47 -2.50 -10.94 -4.27
CA LEU A 47 -2.64 -10.48 -5.64
C LEU A 47 -3.71 -11.31 -6.34
N LEU A 48 -4.74 -10.65 -6.85
CA LEU A 48 -5.83 -11.31 -7.56
C LEU A 48 -5.44 -11.66 -9.00
N GLU A 49 -6.20 -12.58 -9.60
CA GLU A 49 -6.06 -12.94 -11.02
C GLU A 49 -6.92 -12.08 -11.93
N GLN A 50 -7.85 -11.32 -11.35
CA GLN A 50 -8.75 -10.42 -12.06
C GLN A 50 -8.97 -9.18 -11.24
N ARG A 51 -9.27 -8.07 -11.91
CA ARG A 51 -9.59 -6.81 -11.23
C ARG A 51 -10.90 -6.94 -10.45
N ALA A 52 -10.98 -6.27 -9.31
CA ALA A 52 -12.20 -6.14 -8.52
C ALA A 52 -12.25 -4.72 -7.95
N GLY A 53 -13.36 -4.02 -8.21
CA GLY A 53 -13.56 -2.66 -7.77
C GLY A 53 -13.05 -1.62 -8.77
N GLU A 54 -13.53 -0.39 -8.64
CA GLU A 54 -13.24 0.70 -9.56
C GLU A 54 -12.61 1.92 -8.89
N GLY A 55 -12.53 1.92 -7.56
CA GLY A 55 -11.95 3.03 -6.81
C GLY A 55 -10.44 2.95 -6.73
N GLY A 56 -9.85 3.92 -6.03
CA GLY A 56 -8.42 3.94 -5.80
C GLY A 56 -7.60 4.27 -7.03
N PHE A 57 -6.34 3.85 -7.01
CA PHE A 57 -5.39 4.11 -8.09
C PHE A 57 -4.32 3.00 -8.11
N GLY A 58 -3.50 3.00 -9.17
CA GLY A 58 -2.40 2.03 -9.30
C GLY A 58 -2.90 0.59 -9.30
N TYR A 59 -2.33 -0.24 -8.46
CA TYR A 59 -2.65 -1.67 -8.38
C TYR A 59 -3.81 -1.99 -7.42
N ASP A 60 -4.51 -0.99 -6.90
CA ASP A 60 -5.60 -1.18 -5.93
C ASP A 60 -6.65 -2.21 -6.36
N PRO A 61 -7.08 -2.29 -7.65
CA PRO A 61 -8.04 -3.31 -8.05
C PRO A 61 -7.54 -4.76 -7.98
N LEU A 62 -6.24 -4.96 -7.89
CA LEU A 62 -5.62 -6.29 -7.85
C LEU A 62 -5.17 -6.70 -6.46
N PHE A 63 -5.18 -5.78 -5.50
CA PHE A 63 -4.70 -6.03 -4.14
C PHE A 63 -5.87 -6.30 -3.21
N ARG A 64 -5.98 -7.54 -2.71
CA ARG A 64 -7.03 -7.94 -1.78
C ARG A 64 -6.48 -7.99 -0.36
N TYR A 65 -7.11 -7.23 0.53
CA TYR A 65 -6.82 -7.24 1.95
C TYR A 65 -7.45 -8.46 2.61
N HIS A 66 -6.97 -8.86 3.78
CA HIS A 66 -7.44 -10.08 4.45
C HIS A 66 -8.94 -10.10 4.78
N THR A 67 -9.61 -8.96 4.75
CA THR A 67 -11.06 -8.89 4.95
C THR A 67 -11.86 -9.37 3.73
N GLY A 68 -11.19 -9.60 2.60
CA GLY A 68 -11.82 -10.03 1.36
C GLY A 68 -12.07 -8.92 0.35
N LYS A 69 -11.93 -7.64 0.75
CA LYS A 69 -12.08 -6.50 -0.16
C LYS A 69 -10.75 -6.12 -0.78
N THR A 70 -10.77 -5.70 -2.05
CA THR A 70 -9.61 -5.02 -2.65
C THR A 70 -9.56 -3.57 -2.19
N PHE A 71 -8.39 -2.95 -2.32
CA PHE A 71 -8.27 -1.52 -2.04
C PHE A 71 -9.18 -0.68 -2.94
N ALA A 72 -9.46 -1.13 -4.16
CA ALA A 72 -10.40 -0.45 -5.06
C ALA A 72 -11.86 -0.56 -4.61
N GLU A 73 -12.20 -1.59 -3.82
CA GLU A 73 -13.53 -1.79 -3.27
C GLU A 73 -13.73 -1.10 -1.93
N MET A 74 -12.66 -0.63 -1.30
CA MET A 74 -12.72 0.05 0.00
C MET A 74 -13.09 1.51 -0.15
N THR A 75 -13.80 2.05 0.87
CA THR A 75 -13.95 3.50 1.02
C THR A 75 -12.61 4.11 1.39
N GLU A 76 -12.46 5.42 1.22
CA GLU A 76 -11.26 6.13 1.66
C GLU A 76 -11.01 5.93 3.16
N LYS A 77 -12.07 5.92 3.96
CA LYS A 77 -11.98 5.71 5.40
C LYS A 77 -11.44 4.32 5.73
N GLU A 78 -11.95 3.28 5.08
CA GLU A 78 -11.49 1.91 5.27
C GLU A 78 -10.02 1.76 4.89
N LYS A 79 -9.66 2.30 3.73
CA LYS A 79 -8.30 2.24 3.21
C LYS A 79 -7.31 2.99 4.11
N ASN A 80 -7.69 4.18 4.60
CA ASN A 80 -6.85 4.98 5.48
C ASN A 80 -6.60 4.33 6.84
N ALA A 81 -7.45 3.39 7.24
CA ALA A 81 -7.27 2.67 8.50
C ALA A 81 -6.18 1.59 8.40
N VAL A 82 -5.90 1.06 7.22
CA VAL A 82 -5.07 -0.15 7.06
C VAL A 82 -3.95 -0.03 6.04
N SER A 83 -3.96 0.97 5.16
CA SER A 83 -3.00 1.06 4.06
C SER A 83 -1.56 1.24 4.57
N HIS A 84 -0.61 0.87 3.72
CA HIS A 84 0.82 1.05 3.98
C HIS A 84 1.18 2.51 4.28
N ARG A 85 0.52 3.46 3.61
CA ARG A 85 0.70 4.89 3.85
C ARG A 85 0.19 5.31 5.22
N ALA A 86 -0.97 4.78 5.62
CA ALA A 86 -1.55 5.08 6.92
C ALA A 86 -0.65 4.53 8.04
N VAL A 87 -0.11 3.32 7.88
CA VAL A 87 0.81 2.73 8.85
C VAL A 87 2.09 3.56 8.96
N ALA A 88 2.68 3.96 7.84
CA ALA A 88 3.89 4.78 7.83
C ALA A 88 3.63 6.15 8.44
N ALA A 89 2.49 6.78 8.12
CA ALA A 89 2.11 8.09 8.65
C ALA A 89 1.96 8.06 10.17
N GLU A 90 1.36 7.00 10.72
CA GLU A 90 1.20 6.87 12.17
C GLU A 90 2.56 6.72 12.85
N LYS A 91 3.49 5.96 12.27
CA LYS A 91 4.86 5.84 12.77
C LYS A 91 5.60 7.17 12.72
N MET A 92 5.46 7.91 11.62
CA MET A 92 6.09 9.22 11.45
C MET A 92 5.55 10.23 12.45
N ARG A 93 4.25 10.16 12.77
CA ARG A 93 3.65 11.02 13.79
C ARG A 93 4.36 10.85 15.13
N GLY A 94 4.66 9.60 15.53
CA GLY A 94 5.42 9.31 16.74
C GLY A 94 6.81 9.93 16.71
N VAL A 95 7.51 9.83 15.57
CA VAL A 95 8.83 10.42 15.38
C VAL A 95 8.79 11.95 15.50
N LEU A 96 7.78 12.57 14.89
CA LEU A 96 7.60 14.04 14.95
C LEU A 96 7.35 14.52 16.37
N VAL A 97 6.56 13.81 17.15
CA VAL A 97 6.29 14.15 18.55
C VAL A 97 7.57 14.08 19.37
N GLU A 98 8.42 13.08 19.16
CA GLU A 98 9.72 12.98 19.86
C GLU A 98 10.69 14.08 19.44
N ALA A 99 10.65 14.52 18.16
CA ALA A 99 11.56 15.51 17.62
C ALA A 99 11.20 16.95 18.03
N LEU A 100 9.95 17.20 18.39
CA LEU A 100 9.44 18.51 18.78
C LEU A 100 9.42 18.65 20.29
#